data_61f8ddd8b3f872abfbbe7e239aab4c4a
#
_entry.id   61f8ddd8b3f872abfbbe7e239aab4c4a
#
_cell.length_a   1.000
_cell.length_b   1.000
_cell.length_c   1.000
_cell.angle_alpha   90.00
_cell.angle_beta   90.00
_cell.angle_gamma   90.00
#
_symmetry.space_group_name_H-M   'P 1'
#
loop_
_entity.id
_entity.type
_entity.pdbx_description
1 polymer ?
#
loop_
_entity_poly.entity_id
_entity_poly.type
_entity_poly.pdbx_seq_one_letter_code
_entity_poly.pdbx_strand_id
1 'polypeptide(L)'
;MAELPFATKEKIGCTVDYTAGRNRYMGYLMSLAIYSFKGTRIGLDAANGSAWTLAKGIFDALGAKTYVIHAEPDGTNINNNCGSTHIESLQELVLREHLDAGFAFDGDADRCLCVDEKGNVITGDHILYIYGCYMKERGKLV
;
A
#
# COMPACT_ATOMS: atom_id res chain seq x y z
N MET A 1 18.67 -19.33 -24.89
CA MET A 1 17.76 -19.49 -23.75
C MET A 1 17.09 -20.83 -23.89
N ALA A 2 17.12 -21.71 -22.88
CA ALA A 2 16.35 -22.95 -22.93
C ALA A 2 14.86 -22.58 -22.83
N GLU A 3 14.05 -23.08 -23.75
CA GLU A 3 12.60 -22.94 -23.66
C GLU A 3 12.12 -23.71 -22.41
N LEU A 4 11.46 -23.00 -21.50
CA LEU A 4 10.80 -23.64 -20.35
C LEU A 4 9.56 -24.38 -20.84
N PRO A 5 9.39 -25.68 -20.53
CA PRO A 5 8.22 -26.41 -20.96
C PRO A 5 6.96 -25.86 -20.28
N PHE A 6 5.92 -25.58 -21.08
CA PHE A 6 4.62 -25.22 -20.54
C PHE A 6 3.96 -26.38 -19.82
N ALA A 7 3.30 -26.09 -18.70
CA ALA A 7 2.48 -27.08 -18.02
C ALA A 7 1.26 -27.47 -18.87
N THR A 8 0.90 -28.73 -18.87
CA THR A 8 -0.24 -29.27 -19.62
C THR A 8 -1.18 -30.05 -18.71
N LYS A 9 -2.47 -30.05 -19.06
CA LYS A 9 -3.54 -30.80 -18.37
C LYS A 9 -3.50 -30.60 -16.84
N GLU A 10 -3.40 -31.67 -16.10
CA GLU A 10 -3.43 -31.69 -14.62
C GLU A 10 -2.23 -30.97 -13.96
N LYS A 11 -1.22 -30.63 -14.75
CA LYS A 11 -0.05 -29.87 -14.29
C LYS A 11 -0.24 -28.35 -14.37
N ILE A 12 -1.35 -27.89 -14.96
CA ILE A 12 -1.71 -26.47 -14.97
C ILE A 12 -2.12 -26.10 -13.55
N GLY A 13 -1.52 -25.04 -13.02
CA GLY A 13 -1.85 -24.52 -11.70
C GLY A 13 -3.28 -23.96 -11.63
N CYS A 14 -3.78 -23.78 -10.43
CA CYS A 14 -5.06 -23.12 -10.16
C CYS A 14 -4.91 -22.03 -9.11
N THR A 15 -5.86 -21.12 -9.09
CA THR A 15 -5.96 -20.12 -8.02
C THR A 15 -6.52 -20.77 -6.78
N VAL A 16 -5.81 -20.58 -5.66
CA VAL A 16 -6.26 -21.05 -4.34
C VAL A 16 -6.35 -19.84 -3.40
N ASP A 17 -7.52 -19.63 -2.77
CA ASP A 17 -7.62 -18.64 -1.69
C ASP A 17 -6.98 -19.21 -0.42
N TYR A 18 -5.84 -18.63 -0.04
CA TYR A 18 -5.13 -18.97 1.19
C TYR A 18 -5.33 -17.90 2.25
N THR A 19 -6.55 -17.76 2.73
CA THR A 19 -6.96 -16.77 3.74
C THR A 19 -6.09 -16.81 5.00
N ALA A 20 -5.69 -18.00 5.46
CA ALA A 20 -4.82 -18.15 6.63
C ALA A 20 -3.44 -17.49 6.41
N GLY A 21 -2.86 -17.63 5.21
CA GLY A 21 -1.60 -16.98 4.85
C GLY A 21 -1.74 -15.45 4.78
N ARG A 22 -2.82 -14.97 4.16
CA ARG A 22 -3.15 -13.55 4.10
C ARG A 22 -3.26 -12.94 5.50
N ASN A 23 -4.05 -13.56 6.39
CA ASN A 23 -4.23 -13.07 7.75
C ASN A 23 -2.93 -13.08 8.57
N ARG A 24 -2.09 -14.09 8.38
CA ARG A 24 -0.75 -14.14 9.01
C ARG A 24 0.13 -12.98 8.54
N TYR A 25 0.13 -12.67 7.25
CA TYR A 25 0.89 -11.54 6.70
C TYR A 25 0.38 -10.21 7.22
N MET A 26 -0.96 -10.01 7.24
CA MET A 26 -1.56 -8.82 7.85
C MET A 26 -1.15 -8.67 9.33
N GLY A 27 -1.22 -9.74 10.12
CA GLY A 27 -0.79 -9.74 11.52
C GLY A 27 0.69 -9.36 11.67
N TYR A 28 1.55 -9.88 10.80
CA TYR A 28 2.96 -9.50 10.77
C TYR A 28 3.13 -7.99 10.50
N LEU A 29 2.49 -7.45 9.46
CA LEU A 29 2.59 -6.02 9.14
C LEU A 29 2.05 -5.14 10.27
N MET A 30 0.92 -5.51 10.89
CA MET A 30 0.40 -4.80 12.06
C MET A 30 1.37 -4.81 13.26
N SER A 31 2.13 -5.89 13.43
CA SER A 31 3.11 -6.00 14.52
C SER A 31 4.32 -5.06 14.37
N LEU A 32 4.56 -4.53 13.17
CA LEU A 32 5.61 -3.55 12.91
C LEU A 32 5.24 -2.14 13.36
N ALA A 33 3.96 -1.85 13.54
CA ALA A 33 3.48 -0.55 13.97
C ALA A 33 3.81 -0.34 15.45
N ILE A 34 4.56 0.72 15.75
CA ILE A 34 4.98 1.07 17.12
C ILE A 34 3.92 1.94 17.81
N TYR A 35 3.12 2.65 17.02
CA TYR A 35 2.11 3.59 17.49
C TYR A 35 0.75 3.26 16.87
N SER A 36 -0.32 3.61 17.59
CA SER A 36 -1.68 3.57 17.07
C SER A 36 -1.92 4.72 16.08
N PHE A 37 -2.69 4.43 15.02
CA PHE A 37 -3.19 5.46 14.09
C PHE A 37 -4.58 5.99 14.47
N LYS A 38 -4.99 5.77 15.73
CA LYS A 38 -6.30 6.26 16.21
C LYS A 38 -6.40 7.77 16.07
N GLY A 39 -7.46 8.21 15.37
CA GLY A 39 -7.72 9.63 15.11
C GLY A 39 -7.10 10.14 13.81
N THR A 40 -6.29 9.34 13.10
CA THR A 40 -5.78 9.72 11.78
C THR A 40 -6.73 9.32 10.66
N ARG A 41 -6.76 10.12 9.59
CA ARG A 41 -7.55 9.93 8.37
C ARG A 41 -6.58 9.66 7.22
N ILE A 42 -6.65 8.48 6.63
CA ILE A 42 -5.68 8.01 5.65
C ILE A 42 -6.34 7.68 4.32
N GLY A 43 -5.82 8.25 3.23
CA GLY A 43 -6.15 7.89 1.87
C GLY A 43 -5.33 6.71 1.38
N LEU A 44 -5.94 5.78 0.67
CA LEU A 44 -5.26 4.62 0.10
C LEU A 44 -5.66 4.48 -1.37
N ASP A 45 -4.67 4.41 -2.24
CA ASP A 45 -4.85 4.02 -3.64
C ASP A 45 -4.23 2.63 -3.84
N ALA A 46 -5.08 1.63 -4.08
CA ALA A 46 -4.68 0.24 -4.21
C ALA A 46 -4.32 -0.16 -5.64
N ALA A 47 -4.31 0.78 -6.60
CA ALA A 47 -3.99 0.55 -8.01
C ALA A 47 -4.78 -0.60 -8.69
N ASN A 48 -5.94 -0.99 -8.15
CA ASN A 48 -6.67 -2.21 -8.52
C ASN A 48 -5.76 -3.46 -8.53
N GLY A 49 -4.73 -3.45 -7.67
CA GLY A 49 -3.69 -4.46 -7.57
C GLY A 49 -3.74 -5.27 -6.27
N SER A 50 -2.63 -5.89 -5.89
CA SER A 50 -2.54 -6.81 -4.75
C SER A 50 -2.85 -6.18 -3.39
N ALA A 51 -2.67 -4.86 -3.23
CA ALA A 51 -2.94 -4.14 -2.00
C ALA A 51 -4.43 -4.00 -1.66
N TRP A 52 -5.35 -4.23 -2.61
CA TRP A 52 -6.78 -3.93 -2.47
C TRP A 52 -7.45 -4.61 -1.27
N THR A 53 -7.08 -5.84 -0.94
CA THR A 53 -7.65 -6.57 0.20
C THR A 53 -6.92 -6.34 1.52
N LEU A 54 -5.67 -5.84 1.47
CA LEU A 54 -4.78 -5.82 2.62
C LEU A 54 -4.67 -4.42 3.24
N ALA A 55 -4.46 -3.39 2.42
CA ALA A 55 -4.11 -2.06 2.89
C ALA A 55 -5.17 -1.50 3.84
N LYS A 56 -6.44 -1.48 3.42
CA LYS A 56 -7.55 -1.01 4.26
C LYS A 56 -7.61 -1.76 5.59
N GLY A 57 -7.59 -3.10 5.54
CA GLY A 57 -7.72 -3.93 6.73
C GLY A 57 -6.62 -3.71 7.76
N ILE A 58 -5.40 -3.47 7.31
CA ILE A 58 -4.24 -3.20 8.19
C ILE A 58 -4.38 -1.83 8.85
N PHE A 59 -4.64 -0.77 8.08
CA PHE A 59 -4.75 0.59 8.64
C PHE A 59 -5.96 0.73 9.56
N ASP A 60 -7.11 0.14 9.21
CA ASP A 60 -8.30 0.11 10.08
C ASP A 60 -8.01 -0.61 11.40
N ALA A 61 -7.33 -1.76 11.35
CA ALA A 61 -6.96 -2.51 12.55
C ALA A 61 -5.97 -1.74 13.45
N LEU A 62 -5.13 -0.88 12.87
CA LEU A 62 -4.24 0.03 13.59
C LEU A 62 -4.95 1.28 14.13
N GLY A 63 -6.24 1.46 13.81
CA GLY A 63 -7.11 2.51 14.34
C GLY A 63 -7.29 3.72 13.43
N ALA A 64 -6.76 3.71 12.21
CA ALA A 64 -6.99 4.79 11.24
C ALA A 64 -8.43 4.77 10.72
N LYS A 65 -8.92 5.93 10.26
CA LYS A 65 -10.09 6.03 9.40
C LYS A 65 -9.63 6.08 7.95
N THR A 66 -9.89 5.03 7.17
CA THR A 66 -9.38 4.90 5.81
C THR A 66 -10.39 5.32 4.75
N TYR A 67 -9.88 5.91 3.67
CA TYR A 67 -10.58 6.29 2.45
C TYR A 67 -9.86 5.63 1.28
N VAL A 68 -10.52 4.73 0.57
CA VAL A 68 -9.87 3.87 -0.42
C VAL A 68 -10.39 4.17 -1.81
N ILE A 69 -9.48 4.28 -2.78
CA ILE A 69 -9.78 4.37 -4.21
C ILE A 69 -9.05 3.25 -4.96
N HIS A 70 -9.52 2.96 -6.16
CA HIS A 70 -8.94 1.94 -7.06
C HIS A 70 -8.72 0.58 -6.37
N ALA A 71 -9.78 0.08 -5.70
CA ALA A 71 -9.79 -1.16 -4.97
C ALA A 71 -10.84 -2.17 -5.51
N GLU A 72 -11.14 -2.09 -6.79
CA GLU A 72 -12.11 -2.95 -7.49
C GLU A 72 -11.45 -3.60 -8.73
N PRO A 73 -10.54 -4.57 -8.53
CA PRO A 73 -9.85 -5.22 -9.63
C PRO A 73 -10.82 -6.03 -10.50
N ASP A 74 -10.78 -5.83 -11.82
CA ASP A 74 -11.59 -6.57 -12.80
C ASP A 74 -10.75 -7.55 -13.65
N GLY A 75 -9.44 -7.63 -13.39
CA GLY A 75 -8.48 -8.46 -14.12
C GLY A 75 -7.79 -7.74 -15.28
N THR A 76 -8.22 -6.52 -15.62
CA THR A 76 -7.66 -5.73 -16.74
C THR A 76 -7.29 -4.30 -16.35
N ASN A 77 -7.80 -3.80 -15.23
CA ASN A 77 -7.68 -2.40 -14.78
C ASN A 77 -6.50 -2.13 -13.82
N ILE A 78 -5.64 -3.10 -13.55
CA ILE A 78 -4.45 -2.92 -12.70
C ILE A 78 -3.54 -1.82 -13.25
N ASN A 79 -3.12 -0.87 -12.38
CA ASN A 79 -2.29 0.30 -12.75
C ASN A 79 -2.88 1.21 -13.84
N ASN A 80 -4.14 1.06 -14.18
CA ASN A 80 -4.76 1.84 -15.24
C ASN A 80 -5.15 3.22 -14.73
N ASN A 81 -4.30 4.23 -15.00
CA ASN A 81 -4.44 5.61 -14.52
C ASN A 81 -4.66 5.71 -12.99
N CYS A 82 -3.95 4.89 -12.23
CA CYS A 82 -4.08 4.83 -10.77
C CYS A 82 -2.78 4.35 -10.10
N GLY A 83 -2.75 4.41 -8.76
CA GLY A 83 -1.64 3.96 -7.96
C GLY A 83 -0.43 4.90 -7.98
N SER A 84 0.74 4.37 -7.62
CA SER A 84 1.96 5.15 -7.43
C SER A 84 2.52 5.79 -8.70
N THR A 85 2.07 5.34 -9.89
CA THR A 85 2.47 5.92 -11.18
C THR A 85 1.54 7.04 -11.66
N HIS A 86 0.38 7.19 -11.04
CA HIS A 86 -0.65 8.21 -11.31
C HIS A 86 -1.22 8.72 -10.00
N ILE A 87 -0.41 9.53 -9.31
CA ILE A 87 -0.65 9.98 -7.93
C ILE A 87 -1.77 11.02 -7.79
N GLU A 88 -2.20 11.62 -8.89
CA GLU A 88 -3.10 12.78 -8.93
C GLU A 88 -4.45 12.47 -8.25
N SER A 89 -5.00 11.28 -8.49
CA SER A 89 -6.27 10.85 -7.87
C SER A 89 -6.17 10.76 -6.34
N LEU A 90 -5.02 10.35 -5.82
CA LEU A 90 -4.78 10.31 -4.37
C LEU A 90 -4.59 11.71 -3.80
N GLN A 91 -3.89 12.62 -4.51
CA GLN A 91 -3.74 14.01 -4.09
C GLN A 91 -5.11 14.70 -4.00
N GLU A 92 -5.97 14.53 -5.00
CA GLU A 92 -7.34 15.04 -5.00
C GLU A 92 -8.17 14.46 -3.83
N LEU A 93 -8.05 13.15 -3.56
CA LEU A 93 -8.72 12.50 -2.44
C LEU A 93 -8.29 13.10 -1.10
N VAL A 94 -6.98 13.26 -0.88
CA VAL A 94 -6.41 13.82 0.35
C VAL A 94 -6.95 15.23 0.60
N LEU A 95 -6.93 16.08 -0.41
CA LEU A 95 -7.39 17.47 -0.31
C LEU A 95 -8.91 17.56 -0.09
N ARG A 96 -9.68 16.81 -0.90
CA ARG A 96 -11.16 16.83 -0.83
C ARG A 96 -11.69 16.35 0.50
N GLU A 97 -11.12 15.27 1.01
CA GLU A 97 -11.55 14.65 2.26
C GLU A 97 -10.81 15.17 3.49
N HIS A 98 -9.90 16.14 3.33
CA HIS A 98 -9.05 16.68 4.40
C HIS A 98 -8.36 15.57 5.20
N LEU A 99 -7.61 14.72 4.49
CA LEU A 99 -6.90 13.59 5.09
C LEU A 99 -5.55 14.03 5.64
N ASP A 100 -5.05 13.30 6.64
CA ASP A 100 -3.74 13.57 7.26
C ASP A 100 -2.59 13.09 6.38
N ALA A 101 -2.81 12.01 5.61
CA ALA A 101 -1.86 11.47 4.66
C ALA A 101 -2.55 10.57 3.63
N GLY A 102 -1.86 10.32 2.52
CA GLY A 102 -2.25 9.33 1.52
C GLY A 102 -1.10 8.40 1.16
N PHE A 103 -1.43 7.15 0.77
CA PHE A 103 -0.48 6.15 0.30
C PHE A 103 -1.00 5.51 -0.99
N ALA A 104 -0.20 5.58 -2.05
CA ALA A 104 -0.48 4.94 -3.33
C ALA A 104 0.49 3.79 -3.56
N PHE A 105 -0.06 2.63 -3.83
CA PHE A 105 0.70 1.43 -4.17
C PHE A 105 0.74 1.26 -5.70
N ASP A 106 1.63 0.44 -6.19
CA ASP A 106 1.54 -0.10 -7.56
C ASP A 106 0.87 -1.48 -7.56
N GLY A 107 0.76 -2.09 -8.74
CA GLY A 107 -0.05 -3.29 -8.94
C GLY A 107 0.34 -4.49 -8.08
N ASP A 108 1.63 -4.73 -7.84
CA ASP A 108 2.14 -5.81 -6.98
C ASP A 108 2.55 -5.33 -5.57
N ALA A 109 2.37 -4.00 -5.31
CA ALA A 109 2.59 -3.34 -4.03
C ALA A 109 4.04 -3.44 -3.51
N ASP A 110 5.03 -3.52 -4.41
CA ASP A 110 6.45 -3.44 -4.06
C ASP A 110 6.94 -1.98 -4.00
N ARG A 111 6.17 -1.03 -4.54
CA ARG A 111 6.41 0.42 -4.48
C ARG A 111 5.25 1.14 -3.81
N CYS A 112 5.60 2.18 -3.06
CA CYS A 112 4.63 3.05 -2.42
C CYS A 112 5.08 4.52 -2.51
N LEU A 113 4.18 5.41 -2.91
CA LEU A 113 4.34 6.86 -2.77
C LEU A 113 3.39 7.41 -1.73
N CYS A 114 3.82 8.45 -1.04
CA CYS A 114 3.03 9.12 -0.02
C CYS A 114 2.62 10.53 -0.47
N VAL A 115 1.51 11.01 0.07
CA VAL A 115 1.01 12.37 -0.09
C VAL A 115 0.75 12.93 1.32
N ASP A 116 1.21 14.18 1.57
CA ASP A 116 0.94 14.88 2.83
C ASP A 116 -0.46 15.50 2.85
N GLU A 117 -0.84 16.11 3.99
CA GLU A 117 -2.13 16.76 4.19
C GLU A 117 -2.39 17.96 3.26
N LYS A 118 -1.37 18.46 2.57
CA LYS A 118 -1.45 19.57 1.60
C LYS A 118 -1.50 19.11 0.15
N GLY A 119 -1.48 17.79 -0.07
CA GLY A 119 -1.44 17.21 -1.41
C GLY A 119 -0.05 17.14 -2.02
N ASN A 120 1.03 17.43 -1.27
CA ASN A 120 2.39 17.33 -1.79
C ASN A 120 2.85 15.87 -1.81
N VAL A 121 3.54 15.48 -2.88
CA VAL A 121 4.14 14.14 -2.98
C VAL A 121 5.37 14.05 -2.08
N ILE A 122 5.39 13.07 -1.21
CA ILE A 122 6.52 12.72 -0.36
C ILE A 122 7.34 11.66 -1.07
N THR A 123 8.50 12.05 -1.56
CA THR A 123 9.42 11.18 -2.30
C THR A 123 10.20 10.24 -1.38
N GLY A 124 10.91 9.27 -1.97
CA GLY A 124 11.80 8.38 -1.24
C GLY A 124 12.88 9.13 -0.43
N ASP A 125 13.37 10.26 -0.94
CA ASP A 125 14.36 11.09 -0.24
C ASP A 125 13.79 11.69 1.05
N HIS A 126 12.53 12.14 1.01
CA HIS A 126 11.85 12.63 2.22
C HIS A 126 11.66 11.50 3.24
N ILE A 127 11.29 10.30 2.79
CA ILE A 127 11.14 9.12 3.65
C ILE A 127 12.48 8.74 4.28
N LEU A 128 13.57 8.72 3.51
CA LEU A 128 14.91 8.46 4.01
C LEU A 128 15.33 9.50 5.06
N TYR A 129 15.05 10.77 4.82
CA TYR A 129 15.31 11.84 5.78
C TYR A 129 14.54 11.66 7.09
N ILE A 130 13.22 11.42 7.00
CA ILE A 130 12.37 11.19 8.18
C ILE A 130 12.87 9.97 8.98
N TYR A 131 13.17 8.88 8.28
CA TYR A 131 13.67 7.66 8.91
C TYR A 131 15.06 7.87 9.54
N GLY A 132 15.93 8.63 8.86
CA GLY A 132 17.25 8.99 9.37
C GLY A 132 17.16 9.80 10.67
N CYS A 133 16.27 10.81 10.72
CA CYS A 133 16.02 11.58 11.94
C CYS A 133 15.51 10.68 13.09
N TYR A 134 14.53 9.82 12.80
CA TYR A 134 13.99 8.88 13.77
C TYR A 134 15.05 7.92 14.34
N MET A 135 15.93 7.39 13.48
CA MET A 135 17.02 6.51 13.90
C MET A 135 18.07 7.25 14.75
N LYS A 136 18.39 8.51 14.37
CA LYS A 136 19.32 9.34 15.11
C LYS A 136 18.81 9.64 16.53
N GLU A 137 17.54 10.02 16.68
CA GLU A 137 16.91 10.27 17.98
C GLU A 137 16.97 9.05 18.90
N ARG A 138 17.00 7.85 18.33
CA ARG A 138 17.10 6.58 19.06
C ARG A 138 18.52 6.08 19.27
N GLY A 139 19.53 6.88 18.90
CA GLY A 139 20.94 6.52 19.03
C GLY A 139 21.37 5.34 18.13
N LYS A 140 20.63 5.08 17.06
CA LYS A 140 20.91 3.98 16.11
C LYS A 140 21.65 4.43 14.85
N LEU A 141 21.87 5.73 14.70
CA LEU A 141 22.77 6.30 13.69
C LEU A 141 23.94 6.99 14.41
N VAL A 142 25.15 6.67 14.00
CA VAL A 142 26.38 7.31 14.44
C VAL A 142 26.70 8.50 13.55
#